data_a9406c06da2aa148ffe9d2129d36bb74
#
_entry.id   a9406c06da2aa148ffe9d2129d36bb74
#
_cell.length_a   1.000
_cell.length_b   1.000
_cell.length_c   1.000
_cell.angle_alpha   90.00
_cell.angle_beta   90.00
_cell.angle_gamma   90.00
#
_symmetry.space_group_name_H-M   'P 1'
#
loop_
_entity.id
_entity.type
_entity.pdbx_description
1 polymer ?
#
loop_
_entity_poly.entity_id
_entity_poly.type
_entity_poly.pdbx_seq_one_letter_code
_entity_poly.pdbx_strand_id
1 'polypeptide(L)'
;MPNQLIDRFIRYVKKETRSDEASTTVPSTPSQTEFLKDLVEELVELGYQEVRLNPKNSFVTATIPATTTKEVPVVGFISHVDTADFEARNVQPQFHENYDGEAIVLDKEGKFVLSPKDFPNLKNYVGKTLITTDGTTLLGADDKAGVSEIVTAGAYLLAHPEIEHGKIRVAFGPDEEIGRGADLFDVEEFGCDFAYTMDGGPVGELEYESFNAAQAEITIQGKNVHPGTAKDTMVNALEIARQFQNALPEFEVPEHTSGREGFYHLMYANGVVEEAKLVYIIRDHDRKLFEAKKAYLQLVADRLNASLDSNQISIDMKDQYYNMAEIIEKDFRAVEVAQKAMENLSITPIIEPIRGGTDGSKISFMGLPTPNIFAGGENFHGRYEFVAVESMEKARDVIIEIAQLLAK
;
A
#
# COMPACT_ATOMS: atom_id res chain seq x y z
N MET A 1 -27.83 3.25 7.37
CA MET A 1 -26.67 2.87 6.56
C MET A 1 -25.34 3.52 6.98
N PRO A 2 -25.24 4.83 7.23
CA PRO A 2 -23.98 5.39 7.75
C PRO A 2 -23.48 4.64 8.99
N ASN A 3 -24.37 4.33 9.92
CA ASN A 3 -24.01 3.61 11.14
C ASN A 3 -23.39 2.23 10.87
N GLN A 4 -23.84 1.47 9.85
CA GLN A 4 -23.31 0.14 9.57
C GLN A 4 -21.86 0.17 9.06
N LEU A 5 -21.50 1.16 8.24
CA LEU A 5 -20.12 1.34 7.75
C LEU A 5 -19.18 1.63 8.92
N ILE A 6 -19.52 2.61 9.75
CA ILE A 6 -18.69 3.03 10.88
C ILE A 6 -18.64 1.96 11.97
N ASP A 7 -19.77 1.33 12.30
CA ASP A 7 -19.80 0.24 13.28
C ASP A 7 -18.92 -0.94 12.85
N ARG A 8 -18.90 -1.23 11.53
CA ARG A 8 -18.01 -2.25 10.93
C ARG A 8 -16.57 -1.84 11.04
N PHE A 9 -16.23 -0.63 10.61
CA PHE A 9 -14.87 -0.09 10.69
C PHE A 9 -14.32 -0.14 12.13
N ILE A 10 -15.11 0.33 13.12
CA ILE A 10 -14.71 0.31 14.53
C ILE A 10 -14.49 -1.13 15.05
N ARG A 11 -15.26 -2.10 14.58
CA ARG A 11 -15.02 -3.52 14.91
C ARG A 11 -13.71 -4.02 14.31
N TYR A 12 -13.45 -3.66 13.06
CA TYR A 12 -12.28 -4.14 12.32
C TYR A 12 -10.97 -3.56 12.86
N VAL A 13 -10.90 -2.26 13.12
CA VAL A 13 -9.67 -1.63 13.65
C VAL A 13 -9.30 -2.13 15.05
N LYS A 14 -10.25 -2.65 15.80
CA LYS A 14 -9.99 -3.27 17.13
C LYS A 14 -9.39 -4.68 17.04
N LYS A 15 -9.39 -5.28 15.86
CA LYS A 15 -8.69 -6.55 15.60
C LYS A 15 -7.24 -6.28 15.24
N GLU A 16 -6.32 -6.81 16.01
CA GLU A 16 -4.89 -6.72 15.70
C GLU A 16 -4.57 -7.62 14.51
N THR A 17 -3.94 -7.05 13.48
CA THR A 17 -3.58 -7.76 12.23
C THR A 17 -2.23 -7.30 11.68
N ARG A 18 -1.35 -6.76 12.50
CA ARG A 18 -0.02 -6.32 12.10
C ARG A 18 0.74 -7.43 11.39
N SER A 19 1.31 -7.13 10.23
CA SER A 19 2.18 -8.04 9.49
C SER A 19 3.58 -8.12 10.12
N ASP A 20 4.33 -9.17 9.78
CA ASP A 20 5.69 -9.41 10.28
C ASP A 20 6.62 -9.74 9.11
N GLU A 21 7.48 -8.79 8.74
CA GLU A 21 8.44 -8.93 7.64
C GLU A 21 9.43 -10.10 7.88
N ALA A 22 9.75 -10.41 9.14
CA ALA A 22 10.66 -11.49 9.50
C ALA A 22 10.03 -12.89 9.36
N SER A 23 8.70 -12.98 9.25
CA SER A 23 7.98 -14.25 9.09
C SER A 23 8.16 -14.81 7.68
N THR A 24 8.16 -16.15 7.56
CA THR A 24 8.18 -16.87 6.27
C THR A 24 6.85 -17.52 5.93
N THR A 25 5.83 -17.33 6.76
CA THR A 25 4.47 -17.88 6.52
C THR A 25 3.60 -16.89 5.75
N VAL A 26 2.50 -17.39 5.19
CA VAL A 26 1.43 -16.59 4.57
C VAL A 26 0.09 -17.02 5.19
N PRO A 27 -0.62 -16.12 5.91
CA PRO A 27 -0.18 -14.77 6.33
C PRO A 27 1.07 -14.81 7.23
N SER A 28 1.74 -13.67 7.32
CA SER A 28 2.92 -13.51 8.18
C SER A 28 2.60 -13.62 9.66
N THR A 29 1.34 -13.33 10.06
CA THR A 29 0.87 -13.43 11.44
C THR A 29 -0.44 -14.22 11.54
N PRO A 30 -0.64 -15.01 12.62
CA PRO A 30 -1.89 -15.76 12.83
C PRO A 30 -3.12 -14.88 13.00
N SER A 31 -2.97 -13.68 13.54
CA SER A 31 -4.08 -12.74 13.77
C SER A 31 -4.77 -12.30 12.47
N GLN A 32 -4.03 -12.19 11.38
CA GLN A 32 -4.61 -11.96 10.06
C GLN A 32 -5.52 -13.12 9.63
N THR A 33 -5.09 -14.37 9.87
CA THR A 33 -5.90 -15.56 9.57
C THR A 33 -7.20 -15.59 10.36
N GLU A 34 -7.16 -15.16 11.63
CA GLU A 34 -8.36 -15.08 12.47
C GLU A 34 -9.33 -14.02 11.94
N PHE A 35 -8.84 -12.85 11.59
CA PHE A 35 -9.66 -11.79 11.03
C PHE A 35 -10.25 -12.19 9.66
N LEU A 36 -9.50 -12.86 8.80
CA LEU A 36 -9.99 -13.36 7.52
C LEU A 36 -11.10 -14.40 7.69
N LYS A 37 -11.06 -15.23 8.74
CA LYS A 37 -12.14 -16.14 9.08
C LYS A 37 -13.38 -15.41 9.57
N ASP A 38 -13.22 -14.39 10.42
CA ASP A 38 -14.33 -13.53 10.84
C ASP A 38 -15.01 -12.88 9.62
N LEU A 39 -14.23 -12.43 8.62
CA LEU A 39 -14.77 -11.89 7.37
C LEU A 39 -15.55 -12.93 6.56
N VAL A 40 -15.07 -14.18 6.48
CA VAL A 40 -15.83 -15.27 5.81
C VAL A 40 -17.21 -15.42 6.44
N GLU A 41 -17.29 -15.48 7.77
CA GLU A 41 -18.55 -15.59 8.49
C GLU A 41 -19.47 -14.40 8.22
N GLU A 42 -18.96 -13.19 8.30
CA GLU A 42 -19.73 -11.95 8.05
C GLU A 42 -20.23 -11.88 6.61
N LEU A 43 -19.41 -12.21 5.60
CA LEU A 43 -19.82 -12.20 4.21
C LEU A 43 -20.94 -13.23 3.91
N VAL A 44 -20.85 -14.42 4.52
CA VAL A 44 -21.91 -15.44 4.41
C VAL A 44 -23.21 -14.93 5.05
N GLU A 45 -23.15 -14.33 6.23
CA GLU A 45 -24.33 -13.76 6.92
C GLU A 45 -24.98 -12.62 6.12
N LEU A 46 -24.18 -11.81 5.42
CA LEU A 46 -24.64 -10.72 4.57
C LEU A 46 -25.24 -11.20 3.23
N GLY A 47 -25.09 -12.48 2.88
CA GLY A 47 -25.65 -13.07 1.68
C GLY A 47 -24.74 -13.02 0.45
N TYR A 48 -23.45 -12.75 0.61
CA TYR A 48 -22.48 -12.92 -0.47
C TYR A 48 -22.44 -14.38 -0.92
N GLN A 49 -22.20 -14.59 -2.20
CA GLN A 49 -22.10 -15.92 -2.80
C GLN A 49 -20.62 -16.30 -3.00
N GLU A 50 -20.38 -17.61 -3.18
CA GLU A 50 -19.05 -18.15 -3.47
C GLU A 50 -17.98 -17.68 -2.47
N VAL A 51 -18.37 -17.47 -1.20
CA VAL A 51 -17.43 -17.02 -0.14
C VAL A 51 -16.39 -18.10 0.13
N ARG A 52 -15.13 -17.75 -0.01
CA ARG A 52 -14.03 -18.70 0.12
C ARG A 52 -12.78 -18.06 0.70
N LEU A 53 -12.19 -18.70 1.68
CA LEU A 53 -10.81 -18.46 2.12
C LEU A 53 -9.89 -19.45 1.37
N ASN A 54 -9.04 -18.92 0.49
CA ASN A 54 -8.11 -19.74 -0.28
C ASN A 54 -6.93 -20.19 0.60
N PRO A 55 -6.70 -21.49 0.81
CA PRO A 55 -5.65 -21.98 1.71
C PRO A 55 -4.23 -21.79 1.17
N LYS A 56 -4.06 -21.41 -0.11
CA LYS A 56 -2.73 -21.23 -0.71
C LYS A 56 -2.20 -19.80 -0.56
N ASN A 57 -3.10 -18.82 -0.70
CA ASN A 57 -2.73 -17.41 -0.69
C ASN A 57 -3.37 -16.63 0.46
N SER A 58 -4.27 -17.27 1.21
CA SER A 58 -5.01 -16.68 2.33
C SER A 58 -5.90 -15.48 1.95
N PHE A 59 -6.24 -15.31 0.67
CA PHE A 59 -7.27 -14.36 0.28
C PHE A 59 -8.66 -14.91 0.58
N VAL A 60 -9.50 -14.07 1.15
CA VAL A 60 -10.96 -14.27 1.17
C VAL A 60 -11.53 -13.67 -0.09
N THR A 61 -12.22 -14.47 -0.89
CA THR A 61 -12.94 -13.99 -2.08
C THR A 61 -14.43 -14.25 -1.95
N ALA A 62 -15.25 -13.38 -2.54
CA ALA A 62 -16.69 -13.57 -2.58
C ALA A 62 -17.30 -12.90 -3.84
N THR A 63 -18.56 -13.23 -4.10
CA THR A 63 -19.33 -12.74 -5.26
C THR A 63 -20.59 -12.01 -4.81
N ILE A 64 -20.85 -10.86 -5.43
CA ILE A 64 -22.15 -10.22 -5.47
C ILE A 64 -22.75 -10.57 -6.84
N PRO A 65 -23.85 -11.38 -6.90
CA PRO A 65 -24.41 -11.83 -8.17
C PRO A 65 -24.98 -10.66 -8.97
N ALA A 66 -24.87 -10.74 -10.29
CA ALA A 66 -25.45 -9.74 -11.18
C ALA A 66 -26.97 -9.61 -11.00
N THR A 67 -27.49 -8.40 -11.08
CA THR A 67 -28.92 -8.10 -11.17
C THR A 67 -29.37 -7.83 -12.60
N THR A 68 -28.45 -7.53 -13.52
CA THR A 68 -28.68 -7.35 -14.94
C THR A 68 -28.56 -8.67 -15.70
N THR A 69 -29.28 -8.79 -16.81
CA THR A 69 -29.14 -9.88 -17.81
C THR A 69 -28.24 -9.48 -18.98
N LYS A 70 -27.76 -8.23 -19.01
CA LYS A 70 -26.81 -7.75 -20.02
C LYS A 70 -25.44 -8.40 -19.83
N GLU A 71 -24.74 -8.58 -20.93
CA GLU A 71 -23.33 -8.96 -20.91
C GLU A 71 -22.49 -7.71 -20.60
N VAL A 72 -22.00 -7.61 -19.39
CA VAL A 72 -21.23 -6.48 -18.87
C VAL A 72 -19.95 -6.95 -18.17
N PRO A 73 -18.91 -6.12 -18.08
CA PRO A 73 -17.67 -6.51 -17.42
C PRO A 73 -17.87 -6.97 -15.97
N VAL A 74 -17.08 -7.95 -15.56
CA VAL A 74 -16.96 -8.36 -14.16
C VAL A 74 -15.91 -7.48 -13.50
N VAL A 75 -16.31 -6.72 -12.50
CA VAL A 75 -15.41 -5.83 -11.74
C VAL A 75 -15.02 -6.43 -10.40
N GLY A 76 -13.76 -6.23 -10.01
CA GLY A 76 -13.24 -6.62 -8.70
C GLY A 76 -12.98 -5.43 -7.79
N PHE A 77 -13.14 -5.63 -6.46
CA PHE A 77 -12.68 -4.70 -5.43
C PHE A 77 -11.82 -5.48 -4.42
N ILE A 78 -10.65 -4.94 -4.13
CA ILE A 78 -9.60 -5.60 -3.35
C ILE A 78 -9.17 -4.66 -2.23
N SER A 79 -8.89 -5.21 -1.04
CA SER A 79 -8.38 -4.46 0.10
C SER A 79 -7.54 -5.39 0.97
N HIS A 80 -6.50 -4.87 1.62
CA HIS A 80 -5.69 -5.68 2.51
C HIS A 80 -6.19 -5.61 3.96
N VAL A 81 -5.85 -6.62 4.75
CA VAL A 81 -6.32 -6.75 6.13
C VAL A 81 -5.23 -6.50 7.16
N ASP A 82 -3.98 -6.56 6.77
CA ASP A 82 -2.86 -6.30 7.67
C ASP A 82 -2.68 -4.81 7.93
N THR A 83 -1.87 -4.50 8.90
CA THR A 83 -1.46 -3.14 9.24
C THR A 83 0.06 -3.04 9.29
N ALA A 84 0.57 -1.84 9.07
CA ALA A 84 1.99 -1.52 9.07
C ALA A 84 2.71 -1.87 10.38
N ASP A 85 4.04 -1.82 10.33
CA ASP A 85 4.93 -2.10 11.47
C ASP A 85 4.90 -0.97 12.52
N PHE A 86 3.75 -0.84 13.18
CA PHE A 86 3.53 0.03 14.33
C PHE A 86 2.67 -0.68 15.37
N GLU A 87 2.60 -0.18 16.62
CA GLU A 87 1.73 -0.77 17.64
C GLU A 87 0.26 -0.73 17.18
N ALA A 88 -0.39 -1.88 17.11
CA ALA A 88 -1.75 -2.09 16.61
C ALA A 88 -2.65 -2.86 17.58
N ARG A 89 -2.16 -3.13 18.80
CA ARG A 89 -2.92 -3.86 19.84
C ARG A 89 -3.77 -2.90 20.66
N ASN A 90 -5.01 -3.28 20.89
CA ASN A 90 -5.96 -2.49 21.72
C ASN A 90 -6.22 -1.08 21.17
N VAL A 91 -6.39 -0.95 19.89
CA VAL A 91 -6.74 0.32 19.23
C VAL A 91 -7.98 0.93 19.91
N GLN A 92 -7.88 2.21 20.30
CA GLN A 92 -8.92 2.98 20.94
C GLN A 92 -9.38 4.11 20.03
N PRO A 93 -10.37 3.89 19.15
CA PRO A 93 -10.86 4.92 18.25
C PRO A 93 -11.54 6.06 19.03
N GLN A 94 -11.22 7.30 18.64
CA GLN A 94 -11.80 8.51 19.21
C GLN A 94 -12.53 9.31 18.14
N PHE A 95 -13.74 9.78 18.44
CA PHE A 95 -14.55 10.57 17.50
C PHE A 95 -14.43 12.06 17.82
N HIS A 96 -14.21 12.84 16.76
CA HIS A 96 -14.17 14.30 16.82
C HIS A 96 -15.22 14.86 15.85
N GLU A 97 -16.45 15.00 16.36
CA GLU A 97 -17.58 15.48 15.57
C GLU A 97 -17.41 16.97 15.23
N ASN A 98 -17.77 17.34 13.99
CA ASN A 98 -17.71 18.71 13.51
C ASN A 98 -16.35 19.37 13.81
N TYR A 99 -15.26 18.72 13.34
CA TYR A 99 -13.89 19.16 13.57
C TYR A 99 -13.71 20.65 13.28
N ASP A 100 -13.17 21.39 14.21
CA ASP A 100 -13.08 22.86 14.18
C ASP A 100 -11.81 23.43 13.51
N GLY A 101 -10.87 22.56 13.11
CA GLY A 101 -9.59 22.94 12.51
C GLY A 101 -8.46 23.17 13.51
N GLU A 102 -8.70 22.96 14.80
CA GLU A 102 -7.70 23.12 15.84
C GLU A 102 -6.93 21.79 16.09
N ALA A 103 -5.92 21.86 16.96
CA ALA A 103 -5.13 20.69 17.32
C ALA A 103 -5.93 19.71 18.18
N ILE A 104 -5.85 18.42 17.86
CA ILE A 104 -6.47 17.31 18.59
C ILE A 104 -5.46 16.70 19.55
N VAL A 105 -5.75 16.75 20.85
CA VAL A 105 -4.94 16.04 21.86
C VAL A 105 -5.40 14.58 21.88
N LEU A 106 -4.51 13.66 21.52
CA LEU A 106 -4.84 12.24 21.40
C LEU A 106 -4.86 11.53 22.75
N ASP A 107 -3.87 11.80 23.60
CA ASP A 107 -3.70 11.15 24.90
C ASP A 107 -4.02 12.07 26.08
N LYS A 108 -4.33 11.48 27.23
CA LYS A 108 -4.71 12.22 28.44
C LYS A 108 -3.60 13.10 29.01
N GLU A 109 -2.36 12.79 28.69
CA GLU A 109 -1.19 13.52 29.21
C GLU A 109 -0.81 14.71 28.31
N GLY A 110 -1.42 14.83 27.12
CA GLY A 110 -1.12 15.89 26.16
C GLY A 110 0.23 15.71 25.47
N LYS A 111 0.77 14.50 25.48
CA LYS A 111 2.06 14.18 24.86
C LYS A 111 1.95 14.04 23.34
N PHE A 112 0.85 13.49 22.86
CA PHE A 112 0.59 13.27 21.45
C PHE A 112 -0.50 14.20 20.95
N VAL A 113 -0.15 15.10 20.05
CA VAL A 113 -1.04 16.13 19.53
C VAL A 113 -1.04 16.07 17.99
N LEU A 114 -2.20 15.76 17.42
CA LEU A 114 -2.43 15.83 16.00
C LEU A 114 -2.76 17.29 15.64
N SER A 115 -1.81 18.01 15.08
CA SER A 115 -1.86 19.45 14.90
C SER A 115 -1.85 19.86 13.42
N PRO A 116 -2.71 20.81 12.98
CA PRO A 116 -2.64 21.38 11.62
C PRO A 116 -1.31 22.09 11.30
N LYS A 117 -0.49 22.38 12.30
CA LYS A 117 0.86 22.90 12.12
C LYS A 117 1.81 21.84 11.58
N ASP A 118 1.72 20.63 12.13
CA ASP A 118 2.57 19.50 11.76
C ASP A 118 1.95 18.71 10.58
N PHE A 119 0.62 18.66 10.52
CA PHE A 119 -0.18 17.95 9.51
C PHE A 119 -1.16 18.92 8.84
N PRO A 120 -0.72 19.72 7.86
CA PRO A 120 -1.56 20.76 7.23
C PRO A 120 -2.80 20.25 6.50
N ASN A 121 -2.80 18.94 6.11
CA ASN A 121 -3.95 18.26 5.49
C ASN A 121 -5.21 18.25 6.37
N LEU A 122 -5.07 18.31 7.69
CA LEU A 122 -6.20 18.43 8.62
C LEU A 122 -7.15 19.60 8.30
N LYS A 123 -6.65 20.67 7.70
CA LYS A 123 -7.45 21.85 7.30
C LYS A 123 -8.54 21.53 6.28
N ASN A 124 -8.36 20.42 5.51
CA ASN A 124 -9.33 19.98 4.52
C ASN A 124 -10.55 19.30 5.16
N TYR A 125 -10.49 19.03 6.46
CA TYR A 125 -11.48 18.25 7.18
C TYR A 125 -12.33 19.06 8.18
N VAL A 126 -12.21 20.39 8.17
CA VAL A 126 -13.05 21.27 9.02
C VAL A 126 -14.53 21.01 8.73
N GLY A 127 -15.31 20.80 9.80
CA GLY A 127 -16.74 20.49 9.74
C GLY A 127 -17.04 19.00 9.49
N LYS A 128 -16.01 18.12 9.40
CA LYS A 128 -16.18 16.68 9.26
C LYS A 128 -16.11 15.97 10.62
N THR A 129 -16.54 14.73 10.62
CA THR A 129 -16.36 13.84 11.79
C THR A 129 -15.08 13.03 11.59
N LEU A 130 -14.05 13.28 12.39
CA LEU A 130 -12.80 12.55 12.34
C LEU A 130 -12.81 11.39 13.33
N ILE A 131 -12.18 10.28 12.92
CA ILE A 131 -11.87 9.15 13.78
C ILE A 131 -10.34 9.09 13.87
N THR A 132 -9.82 9.16 15.09
CA THR A 132 -8.39 9.05 15.41
C THR A 132 -8.14 7.89 16.37
N THR A 133 -6.89 7.66 16.74
CA THR A 133 -6.50 6.81 17.88
C THR A 133 -6.25 7.66 19.13
N ASP A 134 -5.98 7.00 20.24
CA ASP A 134 -5.56 7.65 21.50
C ASP A 134 -4.04 7.96 21.54
N GLY A 135 -3.34 7.86 20.42
CA GLY A 135 -1.90 8.10 20.31
C GLY A 135 -1.00 6.97 20.79
N THR A 136 -1.54 5.88 21.34
CA THR A 136 -0.75 4.72 21.77
C THR A 136 -0.50 3.73 20.61
N THR A 137 -1.41 3.70 19.62
CA THR A 137 -1.38 2.80 18.47
C THR A 137 -1.54 3.58 17.17
N LEU A 138 -1.38 2.92 16.02
CA LEU A 138 -2.00 3.37 14.78
C LEU A 138 -3.53 3.21 14.86
N LEU A 139 -4.28 3.75 13.87
CA LEU A 139 -5.72 3.52 13.78
C LEU A 139 -6.05 2.25 13.00
N GLY A 140 -5.34 1.98 11.92
CA GLY A 140 -5.59 0.88 10.98
C GLY A 140 -6.65 1.22 9.94
N ALA A 141 -6.83 2.52 9.62
CA ALA A 141 -7.65 2.94 8.49
C ALA A 141 -7.05 2.42 7.17
N ASP A 142 -5.75 2.34 7.10
CA ASP A 142 -4.97 1.63 6.13
C ASP A 142 -4.87 0.14 6.53
N ASP A 143 -5.58 -0.83 5.92
CA ASP A 143 -6.64 -0.58 4.90
C ASP A 143 -8.01 -1.11 5.36
N LYS A 144 -8.28 -1.11 6.68
CA LYS A 144 -9.59 -1.55 7.20
C LYS A 144 -10.73 -0.57 6.85
N ALA A 145 -10.40 0.63 6.38
CA ALA A 145 -11.38 1.52 5.76
C ALA A 145 -11.88 0.91 4.45
N GLY A 146 -10.99 0.57 3.54
CA GLY A 146 -11.33 -0.10 2.28
C GLY A 146 -12.07 -1.41 2.48
N VAL A 147 -11.62 -2.27 3.42
CA VAL A 147 -12.35 -3.50 3.79
C VAL A 147 -13.79 -3.18 4.17
N SER A 148 -13.99 -2.17 5.05
CA SER A 148 -15.32 -1.79 5.54
C SER A 148 -16.21 -1.23 4.43
N GLU A 149 -15.65 -0.46 3.53
CA GLU A 149 -16.32 0.16 2.38
C GLU A 149 -16.80 -0.87 1.39
N ILE A 150 -15.93 -1.81 0.99
CA ILE A 150 -16.26 -2.92 0.09
C ILE A 150 -17.38 -3.77 0.68
N VAL A 151 -17.23 -4.21 1.93
CA VAL A 151 -18.24 -5.05 2.61
C VAL A 151 -19.57 -4.33 2.73
N THR A 152 -19.55 -3.02 3.03
CA THR A 152 -20.79 -2.23 3.18
C THR A 152 -21.46 -1.94 1.84
N ALA A 153 -20.69 -1.63 0.80
CA ALA A 153 -21.20 -1.42 -0.55
C ALA A 153 -21.88 -2.69 -1.09
N GLY A 154 -21.24 -3.85 -0.91
CA GLY A 154 -21.82 -5.11 -1.36
C GLY A 154 -23.06 -5.52 -0.57
N ALA A 155 -23.07 -5.34 0.75
CA ALA A 155 -24.25 -5.56 1.57
C ALA A 155 -25.42 -4.66 1.15
N TYR A 156 -25.13 -3.41 0.74
CA TYR A 156 -26.13 -2.50 0.22
C TYR A 156 -26.71 -2.99 -1.10
N LEU A 157 -25.86 -3.38 -2.05
CA LEU A 157 -26.30 -3.90 -3.35
C LEU A 157 -27.13 -5.18 -3.21
N LEU A 158 -26.73 -6.10 -2.32
CA LEU A 158 -27.49 -7.33 -2.03
C LEU A 158 -28.87 -7.04 -1.42
N ALA A 159 -29.00 -5.98 -0.62
CA ALA A 159 -30.28 -5.55 -0.04
C ALA A 159 -31.15 -4.76 -1.01
N HIS A 160 -30.59 -4.30 -2.14
CA HIS A 160 -31.26 -3.45 -3.13
C HIS A 160 -31.18 -4.05 -4.54
N PRO A 161 -31.83 -5.20 -4.79
CA PRO A 161 -31.76 -5.88 -6.09
C PRO A 161 -32.38 -5.08 -7.26
N GLU A 162 -33.09 -4.00 -6.98
CA GLU A 162 -33.55 -3.03 -7.97
C GLU A 162 -32.44 -2.19 -8.60
N ILE A 163 -31.25 -2.13 -7.96
CA ILE A 163 -30.07 -1.48 -8.53
C ILE A 163 -29.48 -2.42 -9.58
N GLU A 164 -29.44 -1.96 -10.83
CA GLU A 164 -28.88 -2.74 -11.93
C GLU A 164 -27.36 -2.71 -11.89
N HIS A 165 -26.72 -3.89 -11.80
CA HIS A 165 -25.26 -4.07 -11.85
C HIS A 165 -24.88 -5.44 -12.39
N GLY A 166 -23.66 -5.57 -12.93
CA GLY A 166 -23.04 -6.83 -13.32
C GLY A 166 -22.58 -7.66 -12.14
N LYS A 167 -21.92 -8.78 -12.42
CA LYS A 167 -21.24 -9.58 -11.39
C LYS A 167 -20.08 -8.76 -10.79
N ILE A 168 -20.00 -8.74 -9.45
CA ILE A 168 -18.93 -8.09 -8.73
C ILE A 168 -18.18 -9.14 -7.91
N ARG A 169 -16.85 -9.07 -7.93
CA ARG A 169 -16.00 -9.89 -7.08
C ARG A 169 -15.36 -9.01 -6.02
N VAL A 170 -15.19 -9.55 -4.82
CA VAL A 170 -14.44 -8.89 -3.75
C VAL A 170 -13.33 -9.81 -3.27
N ALA A 171 -12.20 -9.22 -2.87
CA ALA A 171 -11.06 -9.95 -2.33
C ALA A 171 -10.45 -9.20 -1.14
N PHE A 172 -10.12 -9.94 -0.09
CA PHE A 172 -9.46 -9.42 1.11
C PHE A 172 -8.22 -10.25 1.38
N GLY A 173 -7.05 -9.62 1.42
CA GLY A 173 -5.78 -10.33 1.48
C GLY A 173 -4.84 -9.89 2.58
N PRO A 174 -3.85 -10.74 2.94
CA PRO A 174 -2.85 -10.45 3.95
C PRO A 174 -1.59 -9.80 3.37
N ASP A 175 -0.72 -9.28 4.25
CA ASP A 175 0.71 -9.01 4.00
C ASP A 175 1.02 -7.99 2.90
N GLU A 176 0.11 -7.05 2.61
CA GLU A 176 0.37 -5.94 1.69
C GLU A 176 1.50 -5.07 2.21
N GLU A 177 1.45 -4.68 3.47
CA GLU A 177 2.36 -3.74 4.14
C GLU A 177 3.83 -4.20 4.19
N ILE A 178 4.06 -5.48 3.98
CA ILE A 178 5.40 -6.06 3.82
C ILE A 178 5.72 -6.44 2.37
N GLY A 179 4.89 -5.98 1.43
CA GLY A 179 5.09 -6.14 -0.02
C GLY A 179 4.96 -7.57 -0.51
N ARG A 180 4.26 -8.45 0.19
CA ARG A 180 4.03 -9.86 -0.18
C ARG A 180 2.58 -10.20 -0.50
N GLY A 181 1.64 -9.30 -0.21
CA GLY A 181 0.20 -9.52 -0.31
C GLY A 181 -0.22 -10.20 -1.61
N ALA A 182 0.07 -9.58 -2.73
CA ALA A 182 -0.35 -10.07 -4.04
C ALA A 182 0.52 -11.18 -4.64
N ASP A 183 1.64 -11.60 -4.03
CA ASP A 183 2.59 -12.54 -4.66
C ASP A 183 1.95 -13.86 -5.11
N LEU A 184 0.93 -14.31 -4.37
CA LEU A 184 0.21 -15.56 -4.65
C LEU A 184 -1.24 -15.32 -5.07
N PHE A 185 -1.61 -14.08 -5.44
CA PHE A 185 -2.97 -13.77 -5.86
C PHE A 185 -3.36 -14.56 -7.11
N ASP A 186 -4.54 -15.17 -7.11
CA ASP A 186 -5.02 -16.01 -8.20
C ASP A 186 -5.99 -15.20 -9.08
N VAL A 187 -5.43 -14.55 -10.10
CA VAL A 187 -6.19 -13.72 -11.05
C VAL A 187 -7.23 -14.55 -11.82
N GLU A 188 -6.90 -15.80 -12.18
CA GLU A 188 -7.83 -16.69 -12.93
C GLU A 188 -9.02 -17.09 -12.05
N GLU A 189 -8.77 -17.46 -10.78
CA GLU A 189 -9.84 -17.76 -9.82
C GLU A 189 -10.68 -16.53 -9.50
N PHE A 190 -10.05 -15.36 -9.38
CA PHE A 190 -10.76 -14.11 -9.12
C PHE A 190 -11.70 -13.74 -10.27
N GLY A 191 -11.28 -13.95 -11.52
CA GLY A 191 -12.15 -13.97 -12.70
C GLY A 191 -12.82 -12.64 -13.02
N CYS A 192 -12.08 -11.54 -12.95
CA CYS A 192 -12.55 -10.19 -13.31
C CYS A 192 -11.94 -9.72 -14.62
N ASP A 193 -12.60 -8.78 -15.30
CA ASP A 193 -12.05 -8.06 -16.45
C ASP A 193 -11.04 -7.00 -16.01
N PHE A 194 -11.32 -6.33 -14.91
CA PHE A 194 -10.43 -5.42 -14.19
C PHE A 194 -10.86 -5.30 -12.72
N ALA A 195 -10.01 -4.74 -11.89
CA ALA A 195 -10.30 -4.56 -10.47
C ALA A 195 -9.83 -3.19 -9.97
N TYR A 196 -10.09 -2.91 -8.70
CA TYR A 196 -9.59 -1.74 -7.98
C TYR A 196 -9.06 -2.19 -6.62
N THR A 197 -7.92 -1.68 -6.18
CA THR A 197 -7.58 -1.65 -4.78
C THR A 197 -8.26 -0.43 -4.14
N MET A 198 -8.89 -0.62 -2.96
CA MET A 198 -9.50 0.45 -2.19
C MET A 198 -8.54 0.84 -1.05
N ASP A 199 -7.38 1.39 -1.41
CA ASP A 199 -6.21 1.53 -0.55
C ASP A 199 -5.52 2.90 -0.69
N GLY A 200 -6.23 3.86 -1.29
CA GLY A 200 -5.75 5.23 -1.45
C GLY A 200 -6.05 6.12 -0.24
N GLY A 201 -5.44 7.29 -0.21
CA GLY A 201 -5.57 8.28 0.85
C GLY A 201 -6.82 9.16 0.71
N PRO A 202 -6.66 10.49 0.54
CA PRO A 202 -7.74 11.45 0.56
C PRO A 202 -8.74 11.27 -0.57
N VAL A 203 -9.96 11.77 -0.33
CA VAL A 203 -11.07 11.73 -1.29
C VAL A 203 -10.68 12.30 -2.65
N GLY A 204 -10.88 11.50 -3.69
CA GLY A 204 -10.62 11.85 -5.08
C GLY A 204 -9.38 11.18 -5.66
N GLU A 205 -8.52 10.60 -4.86
CA GLU A 205 -7.36 9.86 -5.38
C GLU A 205 -7.80 8.70 -6.27
N LEU A 206 -7.22 8.70 -7.47
CA LEU A 206 -7.35 7.65 -8.48
C LEU A 206 -5.99 7.46 -9.11
N GLU A 207 -5.32 6.38 -8.78
CA GLU A 207 -3.93 6.18 -9.08
C GLU A 207 -3.77 4.96 -9.98
N TYR A 208 -3.16 5.15 -11.13
CA TYR A 208 -2.86 4.09 -12.11
C TYR A 208 -1.38 4.02 -12.48
N GLU A 209 -0.55 4.84 -11.82
CA GLU A 209 0.90 4.84 -11.94
C GLU A 209 1.53 4.52 -10.59
N SER A 210 2.54 3.68 -10.56
CA SER A 210 3.37 3.38 -9.40
C SER A 210 4.85 3.47 -9.74
N PHE A 211 5.73 3.46 -8.75
CA PHE A 211 7.14 3.30 -9.06
C PHE A 211 7.42 1.95 -9.74
N ASN A 212 8.52 1.89 -10.53
CA ASN A 212 9.29 0.68 -10.69
C ASN A 212 10.22 0.57 -9.47
N ALA A 213 10.39 -0.62 -8.93
CA ALA A 213 11.05 -0.84 -7.66
C ALA A 213 12.04 -1.99 -7.70
N ALA A 214 13.23 -1.75 -7.17
CA ALA A 214 14.22 -2.79 -6.91
C ALA A 214 14.85 -2.59 -5.53
N GLN A 215 15.38 -3.67 -4.96
CA GLN A 215 16.24 -3.67 -3.81
C GLN A 215 17.61 -4.20 -4.19
N ALA A 216 18.66 -3.56 -3.71
CA ALA A 216 20.04 -3.99 -3.90
C ALA A 216 20.71 -4.18 -2.54
N GLU A 217 21.16 -5.39 -2.28
CA GLU A 217 22.01 -5.73 -1.15
C GLU A 217 23.47 -5.74 -1.60
N ILE A 218 24.29 -4.89 -1.00
CA ILE A 218 25.69 -4.72 -1.35
C ILE A 218 26.52 -5.25 -0.21
N THR A 219 27.31 -6.29 -0.48
CA THR A 219 28.26 -6.85 0.45
C THR A 219 29.67 -6.44 0.04
N ILE A 220 30.45 -5.92 1.00
CA ILE A 220 31.81 -5.44 0.80
C ILE A 220 32.72 -6.25 1.69
N GLN A 221 33.64 -7.01 1.10
CA GLN A 221 34.63 -7.81 1.82
C GLN A 221 35.90 -6.99 2.02
N GLY A 222 36.31 -6.81 3.26
CA GLY A 222 37.57 -6.21 3.65
C GLY A 222 38.63 -7.25 4.00
N LYS A 223 39.75 -6.73 4.50
CA LYS A 223 40.83 -7.51 5.09
C LYS A 223 41.41 -6.73 6.29
N ASN A 224 41.13 -7.22 7.49
CA ASN A 224 41.59 -6.58 8.73
C ASN A 224 43.01 -7.01 9.09
N VAL A 225 43.84 -6.04 9.47
CA VAL A 225 45.17 -6.25 10.03
C VAL A 225 45.42 -5.17 11.08
N HIS A 226 46.50 -5.33 11.90
CA HIS A 226 46.85 -4.32 12.90
C HIS A 226 47.12 -2.95 12.23
N PRO A 227 46.50 -1.85 12.68
CA PRO A 227 46.59 -0.54 12.02
C PRO A 227 48.06 -0.04 11.86
N GLY A 228 48.94 -0.35 12.80
CA GLY A 228 50.37 0.03 12.74
C GLY A 228 51.14 -0.64 11.60
N THR A 229 50.65 -1.74 11.03
CA THR A 229 51.26 -2.50 9.92
C THR A 229 50.34 -2.61 8.71
N ALA A 230 49.34 -1.72 8.64
CA ALA A 230 48.26 -1.81 7.66
C ALA A 230 48.65 -1.35 6.25
N LYS A 231 49.76 -0.62 6.08
CA LYS A 231 50.17 -0.08 4.79
C LYS A 231 50.30 -1.21 3.75
N ASP A 232 49.67 -1.00 2.60
CA ASP A 232 49.67 -1.89 1.45
C ASP A 232 49.10 -3.32 1.74
N THR A 233 48.41 -3.49 2.89
CA THR A 233 47.90 -4.79 3.34
C THR A 233 46.41 -4.74 3.75
N MET A 234 46.01 -3.72 4.54
CA MET A 234 44.63 -3.58 4.98
C MET A 234 43.71 -3.19 3.84
N VAL A 235 42.52 -3.83 3.77
CA VAL A 235 41.41 -3.40 2.95
C VAL A 235 40.25 -3.08 3.91
N ASN A 236 39.92 -1.82 4.05
CA ASN A 236 38.88 -1.37 4.98
C ASN A 236 37.50 -1.33 4.26
N ALA A 237 36.64 -2.29 4.58
CA ALA A 237 35.30 -2.36 3.99
C ALA A 237 34.45 -1.10 4.28
N LEU A 238 34.60 -0.47 5.44
CA LEU A 238 33.88 0.77 5.75
C LEU A 238 34.31 1.95 4.86
N GLU A 239 35.61 2.03 4.52
CA GLU A 239 36.11 3.08 3.63
C GLU A 239 35.64 2.85 2.19
N ILE A 240 35.56 1.59 1.74
CA ILE A 240 34.96 1.24 0.45
C ILE A 240 33.47 1.57 0.44
N ALA A 241 32.73 1.25 1.51
CA ALA A 241 31.32 1.60 1.66
C ALA A 241 31.09 3.12 1.56
N ARG A 242 31.94 3.92 2.19
CA ARG A 242 31.88 5.38 2.08
C ARG A 242 32.14 5.86 0.65
N GLN A 243 33.11 5.28 -0.04
CA GLN A 243 33.40 5.60 -1.45
C GLN A 243 32.23 5.22 -2.35
N PHE A 244 31.60 4.05 -2.12
CA PHE A 244 30.43 3.60 -2.87
C PHE A 244 29.26 4.60 -2.72
N GLN A 245 28.93 4.98 -1.48
CA GLN A 245 27.86 5.94 -1.22
C GLN A 245 28.15 7.30 -1.87
N ASN A 246 29.39 7.80 -1.79
CA ASN A 246 29.78 9.09 -2.38
C ASN A 246 29.80 9.08 -3.91
N ALA A 247 29.80 7.92 -4.56
CA ALA A 247 29.74 7.80 -6.02
C ALA A 247 28.32 7.86 -6.57
N LEU A 248 27.29 7.72 -5.71
CA LEU A 248 25.90 7.87 -6.10
C LEU A 248 25.49 9.36 -6.18
N PRO A 249 24.49 9.71 -6.99
CA PRO A 249 24.00 11.09 -7.10
C PRO A 249 23.50 11.64 -5.76
N GLU A 250 24.08 12.72 -5.28
CA GLU A 250 23.82 13.30 -3.96
C GLU A 250 22.35 13.70 -3.74
N PHE A 251 21.68 14.18 -4.80
CA PHE A 251 20.32 14.72 -4.70
C PHE A 251 19.22 13.75 -5.22
N GLU A 252 19.59 12.57 -5.73
CA GLU A 252 18.63 11.53 -6.08
C GLU A 252 18.32 10.66 -4.86
N VAL A 253 17.78 11.28 -3.81
CA VAL A 253 17.38 10.66 -2.54
C VAL A 253 15.94 11.10 -2.18
N PRO A 254 15.20 10.36 -1.36
CA PRO A 254 13.82 10.71 -1.02
C PRO A 254 13.65 12.13 -0.47
N GLU A 255 14.63 12.60 0.30
CA GLU A 255 14.62 13.93 0.94
C GLU A 255 14.71 15.10 -0.06
N HIS A 256 15.10 14.82 -1.31
CA HIS A 256 15.30 15.82 -2.36
C HIS A 256 14.48 15.58 -3.63
N THR A 257 13.61 14.57 -3.64
CA THR A 257 12.82 14.19 -4.82
C THR A 257 11.33 14.27 -4.56
N SER A 258 10.56 14.61 -5.60
CA SER A 258 9.11 14.75 -5.56
C SER A 258 8.45 14.27 -6.87
N GLY A 259 7.12 14.16 -6.90
CA GLY A 259 6.37 13.77 -8.09
C GLY A 259 6.91 12.46 -8.68
N ARG A 260 7.30 12.49 -9.97
CA ARG A 260 7.82 11.33 -10.69
C ARG A 260 9.34 11.13 -10.59
N GLU A 261 10.04 11.97 -9.85
CA GLU A 261 11.50 11.86 -9.69
C GLU A 261 11.87 10.60 -8.91
N GLY A 262 12.80 9.82 -9.49
CA GLY A 262 13.31 8.60 -8.88
C GLY A 262 14.46 8.84 -7.92
N PHE A 263 14.81 7.82 -7.13
CA PHE A 263 15.83 7.93 -6.11
C PHE A 263 16.57 6.62 -5.82
N TYR A 264 17.71 6.75 -5.13
CA TYR A 264 18.39 5.71 -4.37
C TYR A 264 18.19 6.00 -2.88
N HIS A 265 17.64 5.07 -2.12
CA HIS A 265 17.47 5.25 -0.70
C HIS A 265 18.26 4.20 0.08
N LEU A 266 19.22 4.63 0.87
CA LEU A 266 19.97 3.76 1.77
C LEU A 266 19.11 3.40 2.99
N MET A 267 18.60 2.16 3.02
CA MET A 267 17.76 1.66 4.10
C MET A 267 18.55 1.14 5.30
N TYR A 268 19.72 0.56 5.01
CA TYR A 268 20.52 -0.09 6.04
C TYR A 268 22.01 0.01 5.70
N ALA A 269 22.81 0.31 6.69
CA ALA A 269 24.27 0.28 6.62
C ALA A 269 24.86 -0.26 7.92
N ASN A 270 25.67 -1.30 7.82
CA ASN A 270 26.38 -1.88 8.95
C ASN A 270 27.75 -2.39 8.50
N GLY A 271 28.71 -2.43 9.39
CA GLY A 271 29.99 -3.02 9.04
C GLY A 271 31.09 -2.79 10.05
N VAL A 272 32.21 -3.45 9.76
CA VAL A 272 33.51 -3.33 10.40
C VAL A 272 34.59 -3.29 9.31
N VAL A 273 35.86 -3.23 9.69
CA VAL A 273 36.97 -3.25 8.72
C VAL A 273 36.95 -4.48 7.83
N GLU A 274 36.54 -5.64 8.37
CA GLU A 274 36.55 -6.93 7.67
C GLU A 274 35.39 -7.09 6.70
N GLU A 275 34.21 -6.53 6.99
CA GLU A 275 33.00 -6.65 6.16
C GLU A 275 32.08 -5.45 6.35
N ALA A 276 31.42 -5.01 5.30
CA ALA A 276 30.33 -4.06 5.38
C ALA A 276 29.16 -4.49 4.49
N LYS A 277 27.95 -4.13 4.93
CA LYS A 277 26.70 -4.38 4.22
C LYS A 277 25.91 -3.09 4.08
N LEU A 278 25.43 -2.82 2.85
CA LEU A 278 24.53 -1.73 2.55
C LEU A 278 23.28 -2.30 1.88
N VAL A 279 22.10 -1.76 2.19
CA VAL A 279 20.86 -2.09 1.50
C VAL A 279 20.25 -0.83 0.94
N TYR A 280 20.08 -0.80 -0.38
CA TYR A 280 19.41 0.28 -1.10
C TYR A 280 18.08 -0.18 -1.67
N ILE A 281 17.09 0.69 -1.65
CA ILE A 281 15.95 0.60 -2.55
C ILE A 281 16.10 1.62 -3.67
N ILE A 282 15.73 1.20 -4.87
CA ILE A 282 15.83 1.99 -6.10
C ILE A 282 14.42 2.18 -6.62
N ARG A 283 14.05 3.41 -6.93
CA ARG A 283 12.72 3.79 -7.40
C ARG A 283 12.81 4.74 -8.58
N ASP A 284 11.96 4.55 -9.57
CA ASP A 284 11.71 5.50 -10.65
C ASP A 284 10.39 5.18 -11.35
N HIS A 285 9.60 6.18 -11.75
CA HIS A 285 8.38 5.96 -12.52
C HIS A 285 8.68 5.58 -13.97
N ASP A 286 9.74 6.16 -14.55
CA ASP A 286 10.17 5.83 -15.90
C ASP A 286 10.99 4.53 -15.91
N ARG A 287 10.57 3.54 -16.71
CA ARG A 287 11.23 2.24 -16.80
C ARG A 287 12.69 2.35 -17.27
N LYS A 288 12.98 3.25 -18.20
CA LYS A 288 14.35 3.41 -18.74
C LYS A 288 15.26 4.05 -17.70
N LEU A 289 14.77 5.05 -16.99
CA LEU A 289 15.53 5.68 -15.89
C LEU A 289 15.74 4.70 -14.74
N PHE A 290 14.74 3.88 -14.43
CA PHE A 290 14.86 2.81 -13.43
C PHE A 290 15.98 1.82 -13.78
N GLU A 291 15.97 1.29 -15.02
CA GLU A 291 17.02 0.38 -15.49
C GLU A 291 18.39 1.06 -15.52
N ALA A 292 18.44 2.35 -15.91
CA ALA A 292 19.68 3.13 -15.88
C ALA A 292 20.21 3.31 -14.44
N LYS A 293 19.34 3.54 -13.45
CA LYS A 293 19.74 3.62 -12.05
C LYS A 293 20.33 2.31 -11.54
N LYS A 294 19.71 1.17 -11.85
CA LYS A 294 20.23 -0.16 -11.50
C LYS A 294 21.61 -0.41 -12.14
N ALA A 295 21.72 -0.10 -13.44
CA ALA A 295 22.98 -0.24 -14.17
C ALA A 295 24.08 0.67 -13.61
N TYR A 296 23.75 1.88 -13.16
CA TYR A 296 24.71 2.81 -12.57
C TYR A 296 25.21 2.30 -11.21
N LEU A 297 24.33 1.74 -10.37
CA LEU A 297 24.74 1.13 -9.10
C LEU A 297 25.77 0.00 -9.34
N GLN A 298 25.50 -0.87 -10.31
CA GLN A 298 26.44 -1.93 -10.70
C GLN A 298 27.76 -1.35 -11.25
N LEU A 299 27.69 -0.32 -12.08
CA LEU A 299 28.89 0.36 -12.63
C LEU A 299 29.77 0.95 -11.52
N VAL A 300 29.19 1.49 -10.46
CA VAL A 300 29.95 1.99 -9.30
C VAL A 300 30.72 0.85 -8.63
N ALA A 301 30.07 -0.30 -8.39
CA ALA A 301 30.73 -1.47 -7.83
C ALA A 301 31.88 -1.96 -8.72
N ASP A 302 31.65 -2.07 -10.03
CA ASP A 302 32.64 -2.53 -10.99
C ASP A 302 33.88 -1.60 -11.06
N ARG A 303 33.64 -0.29 -11.03
CA ARG A 303 34.73 0.71 -11.03
C ARG A 303 35.56 0.65 -9.75
N LEU A 304 34.93 0.52 -8.59
CA LEU A 304 35.63 0.38 -7.32
C LEU A 304 36.41 -0.92 -7.25
N ASN A 305 35.82 -2.06 -7.66
CA ASN A 305 36.50 -3.35 -7.76
C ASN A 305 37.75 -3.27 -8.67
N ALA A 306 37.63 -2.63 -9.83
CA ALA A 306 38.73 -2.42 -10.74
C ALA A 306 39.84 -1.55 -10.12
N SER A 307 39.49 -0.54 -9.34
CA SER A 307 40.47 0.32 -8.66
C SER A 307 41.20 -0.36 -7.51
N LEU A 308 40.57 -1.39 -6.93
CA LEU A 308 41.13 -2.18 -5.81
C LEU A 308 41.89 -3.42 -6.34
N ASP A 309 41.93 -3.64 -7.64
CA ASP A 309 42.48 -4.85 -8.28
C ASP A 309 41.93 -6.16 -7.67
N SER A 310 40.65 -6.13 -7.27
CA SER A 310 39.99 -7.24 -6.56
C SER A 310 38.47 -7.11 -6.60
N ASN A 311 37.77 -8.24 -6.43
CA ASN A 311 36.30 -8.30 -6.35
C ASN A 311 35.83 -8.21 -4.88
N GLN A 312 36.01 -7.04 -4.26
CA GLN A 312 35.60 -6.79 -2.88
C GLN A 312 34.10 -6.52 -2.73
N ILE A 313 33.45 -5.99 -3.78
CA ILE A 313 32.06 -5.58 -3.77
C ILE A 313 31.24 -6.56 -4.57
N SER A 314 30.21 -7.11 -3.99
CA SER A 314 29.16 -7.88 -4.67
C SER A 314 27.79 -7.26 -4.43
N ILE A 315 26.91 -7.35 -5.43
CA ILE A 315 25.54 -6.84 -5.38
C ILE A 315 24.58 -7.98 -5.68
N ASP A 316 23.63 -8.23 -4.75
CA ASP A 316 22.41 -9.00 -5.01
C ASP A 316 21.27 -8.00 -5.23
N MET A 317 20.76 -7.92 -6.46
CA MET A 317 19.73 -6.95 -6.85
C MET A 317 18.51 -7.70 -7.36
N LYS A 318 17.33 -7.31 -6.81
CA LYS A 318 16.03 -7.94 -7.14
C LYS A 318 15.00 -6.87 -7.44
N ASP A 319 14.32 -7.01 -8.56
CA ASP A 319 13.13 -6.22 -8.85
C ASP A 319 11.98 -6.68 -7.96
N GLN A 320 11.22 -5.72 -7.43
CA GLN A 320 10.12 -5.98 -6.50
C GLN A 320 8.76 -5.87 -7.22
N TYR A 321 8.57 -4.81 -7.98
CA TYR A 321 7.39 -4.55 -8.81
C TYR A 321 7.72 -3.51 -9.88
N TYR A 322 6.77 -3.30 -10.80
CA TYR A 322 6.90 -2.35 -11.89
C TYR A 322 5.73 -1.38 -11.91
N ASN A 323 5.89 -0.27 -12.65
CA ASN A 323 4.86 0.74 -12.81
C ASN A 323 3.62 0.14 -13.50
N MET A 324 2.51 0.09 -12.77
CA MET A 324 1.26 -0.51 -13.25
C MET A 324 0.66 0.21 -14.47
N ALA A 325 1.06 1.45 -14.75
CA ALA A 325 0.66 2.17 -15.96
C ALA A 325 0.98 1.38 -17.23
N GLU A 326 2.10 0.63 -17.27
CA GLU A 326 2.47 -0.21 -18.43
C GLU A 326 1.39 -1.22 -18.82
N ILE A 327 0.55 -1.60 -17.88
CA ILE A 327 -0.55 -2.55 -18.08
C ILE A 327 -1.88 -1.81 -18.23
N ILE A 328 -2.18 -0.87 -17.31
CA ILE A 328 -3.48 -0.18 -17.24
C ILE A 328 -3.72 0.69 -18.47
N GLU A 329 -2.68 1.33 -19.02
CA GLU A 329 -2.82 2.14 -20.24
C GLU A 329 -3.21 1.33 -21.50
N LYS A 330 -3.05 0.01 -21.50
CA LYS A 330 -3.48 -0.86 -22.59
C LYS A 330 -5.00 -1.09 -22.59
N ASP A 331 -5.63 -0.99 -21.44
CA ASP A 331 -7.07 -1.04 -21.25
C ASP A 331 -7.46 -0.03 -20.16
N PHE A 332 -7.73 1.20 -20.59
CA PHE A 332 -7.95 2.33 -19.70
C PHE A 332 -9.37 2.40 -19.11
N ARG A 333 -10.24 1.42 -19.44
CA ARG A 333 -11.65 1.38 -18.98
C ARG A 333 -11.77 1.50 -17.47
N ALA A 334 -10.93 0.83 -16.71
CA ALA A 334 -10.97 0.89 -15.25
C ALA A 334 -10.80 2.33 -14.74
N VAL A 335 -9.86 3.09 -15.30
CA VAL A 335 -9.63 4.49 -14.92
C VAL A 335 -10.78 5.39 -15.35
N GLU A 336 -11.26 5.25 -16.59
CA GLU A 336 -12.36 6.05 -17.13
C GLU A 336 -13.66 5.87 -16.34
N VAL A 337 -13.99 4.63 -15.96
CA VAL A 337 -15.19 4.32 -15.18
C VAL A 337 -15.08 4.89 -13.75
N ALA A 338 -13.94 4.72 -13.09
CA ALA A 338 -13.73 5.27 -11.75
C ALA A 338 -13.78 6.81 -11.75
N GLN A 339 -13.12 7.44 -12.73
CA GLN A 339 -13.18 8.90 -12.91
C GLN A 339 -14.62 9.37 -13.10
N LYS A 340 -15.39 8.69 -13.96
CA LYS A 340 -16.78 9.02 -14.21
C LYS A 340 -17.67 8.84 -12.98
N ALA A 341 -17.43 7.79 -12.20
CA ALA A 341 -18.15 7.55 -10.95
C ALA A 341 -17.91 8.69 -9.94
N MET A 342 -16.67 9.10 -9.77
CA MET A 342 -16.31 10.24 -8.91
C MET A 342 -16.99 11.53 -9.38
N GLU A 343 -16.94 11.85 -10.68
CA GLU A 343 -17.57 13.04 -11.25
C GLU A 343 -19.09 13.06 -11.01
N ASN A 344 -19.77 11.90 -11.21
CA ASN A 344 -21.21 11.77 -10.97
C ASN A 344 -21.57 12.05 -9.50
N LEU A 345 -20.69 11.71 -8.58
CA LEU A 345 -20.81 11.96 -7.14
C LEU A 345 -20.30 13.35 -6.71
N SER A 346 -19.95 14.21 -7.66
CA SER A 346 -19.37 15.54 -7.40
C SER A 346 -18.04 15.48 -6.63
N ILE A 347 -17.27 14.43 -6.87
CA ILE A 347 -15.90 14.27 -6.39
C ILE A 347 -14.97 14.61 -7.53
N THR A 348 -14.03 15.54 -7.29
CA THR A 348 -13.00 15.87 -8.28
C THR A 348 -11.92 14.78 -8.24
N PRO A 349 -11.67 14.06 -9.34
CA PRO A 349 -10.58 13.08 -9.39
C PRO A 349 -9.22 13.75 -9.22
N ILE A 350 -8.35 13.14 -8.41
CA ILE A 350 -6.95 13.51 -8.21
C ILE A 350 -6.13 12.37 -8.79
N ILE A 351 -5.58 12.60 -9.99
CA ILE A 351 -4.81 11.58 -10.72
C ILE A 351 -3.34 11.91 -10.59
N GLU A 352 -2.71 11.31 -9.60
CA GLU A 352 -1.28 11.48 -9.31
C GLU A 352 -0.59 10.12 -9.23
N PRO A 353 0.72 10.03 -9.51
CA PRO A 353 1.46 8.77 -9.39
C PRO A 353 1.73 8.44 -7.93
N ILE A 354 1.56 7.18 -7.56
CA ILE A 354 1.97 6.66 -6.25
C ILE A 354 3.50 6.69 -6.16
N ARG A 355 4.04 7.27 -5.10
CA ARG A 355 5.48 7.21 -4.80
C ARG A 355 5.86 5.94 -4.00
N GLY A 356 5.26 4.85 -4.36
CA GLY A 356 5.39 3.52 -3.78
C GLY A 356 4.85 2.48 -4.74
N GLY A 357 4.42 1.36 -4.20
CA GLY A 357 3.66 0.32 -4.87
C GLY A 357 2.46 -0.07 -4.02
N THR A 358 1.51 -0.76 -4.61
CA THR A 358 0.36 -1.38 -3.95
C THR A 358 0.20 -2.80 -4.47
N ASP A 359 -0.67 -3.59 -3.86
CA ASP A 359 -1.06 -4.89 -4.42
C ASP A 359 -1.52 -4.76 -5.89
N GLY A 360 -2.19 -3.65 -6.24
CA GLY A 360 -2.61 -3.35 -7.61
C GLY A 360 -1.45 -3.31 -8.61
N SER A 361 -0.26 -2.90 -8.20
CA SER A 361 0.93 -2.89 -9.06
C SER A 361 1.31 -4.32 -9.48
N LYS A 362 1.35 -5.26 -8.55
CA LYS A 362 1.66 -6.68 -8.82
C LYS A 362 0.55 -7.39 -9.57
N ILE A 363 -0.70 -7.21 -9.13
CA ILE A 363 -1.89 -7.82 -9.74
C ILE A 363 -2.04 -7.37 -11.20
N SER A 364 -1.75 -6.11 -11.52
CA SER A 364 -1.77 -5.62 -12.90
C SER A 364 -0.80 -6.40 -13.79
N PHE A 365 0.41 -6.68 -13.32
CA PHE A 365 1.39 -7.48 -14.07
C PHE A 365 1.06 -8.98 -14.13
N MET A 366 0.14 -9.47 -13.28
CA MET A 366 -0.43 -10.82 -13.42
C MET A 366 -1.54 -10.91 -14.47
N GLY A 367 -1.89 -9.77 -15.10
CA GLY A 367 -2.84 -9.71 -16.22
C GLY A 367 -4.21 -9.12 -15.87
N LEU A 368 -4.41 -8.60 -14.66
CA LEU A 368 -5.64 -7.96 -14.23
C LEU A 368 -5.37 -6.47 -13.96
N PRO A 369 -5.76 -5.54 -14.86
CA PRO A 369 -5.60 -4.10 -14.63
C PRO A 369 -6.28 -3.68 -13.32
N THR A 370 -5.48 -3.12 -12.37
CA THR A 370 -5.97 -2.85 -11.01
C THR A 370 -5.44 -1.49 -10.53
N PRO A 371 -6.09 -0.36 -10.94
CA PRO A 371 -5.78 0.94 -10.37
C PRO A 371 -6.24 1.03 -8.92
N ASN A 372 -5.68 2.02 -8.19
CA ASN A 372 -5.99 2.29 -6.79
C ASN A 372 -7.00 3.44 -6.66
N ILE A 373 -7.97 3.31 -5.75
CA ILE A 373 -8.97 4.33 -5.40
C ILE A 373 -8.84 4.66 -3.93
N PHE A 374 -9.12 5.90 -3.57
CA PHE A 374 -9.11 6.39 -2.19
C PHE A 374 -10.00 5.57 -1.26
N ALA A 375 -9.52 5.34 -0.04
CA ALA A 375 -10.29 4.84 1.11
C ALA A 375 -10.51 5.92 2.19
N GLY A 376 -9.95 7.09 2.01
CA GLY A 376 -10.23 8.29 2.81
C GLY A 376 -9.39 8.44 4.08
N GLY A 377 -8.46 7.53 4.36
CA GLY A 377 -7.53 7.63 5.48
C GLY A 377 -6.39 8.61 5.21
N GLU A 378 -5.73 9.05 6.28
CA GLU A 378 -4.65 10.03 6.24
C GLU A 378 -3.60 9.74 7.30
N ASN A 379 -2.36 10.20 7.08
CA ASN A 379 -1.24 10.09 8.01
C ASN A 379 -0.94 8.64 8.42
N PHE A 380 -0.96 7.73 7.46
CA PHE A 380 -0.80 6.29 7.64
C PHE A 380 0.45 5.88 8.42
N HIS A 381 0.50 4.62 8.85
CA HIS A 381 1.63 3.93 9.47
C HIS A 381 2.07 4.49 10.82
N GLY A 382 1.17 5.18 11.55
CA GLY A 382 1.53 5.70 12.86
C GLY A 382 0.37 6.25 13.67
N ARG A 383 0.70 6.80 14.83
CA ARG A 383 -0.24 7.31 15.85
C ARG A 383 -1.08 8.52 15.43
N TYR A 384 -0.67 9.20 14.37
CA TYR A 384 -1.37 10.39 13.86
C TYR A 384 -2.31 10.07 12.70
N GLU A 385 -2.50 8.79 12.45
CA GLU A 385 -3.45 8.29 11.47
C GLU A 385 -4.87 8.68 11.85
N PHE A 386 -5.64 9.10 10.85
CA PHE A 386 -7.06 9.41 11.02
C PHE A 386 -7.85 9.14 9.75
N VAL A 387 -9.16 9.05 9.87
CA VAL A 387 -10.07 8.98 8.74
C VAL A 387 -11.31 9.83 9.03
N ALA A 388 -11.87 10.47 8.01
CA ALA A 388 -13.16 11.15 8.13
C ALA A 388 -14.30 10.20 7.77
N VAL A 389 -15.37 10.20 8.56
CA VAL A 389 -16.59 9.42 8.31
C VAL A 389 -17.12 9.68 6.90
N GLU A 390 -17.21 10.96 6.52
CA GLU A 390 -17.73 11.39 5.22
C GLU A 390 -16.81 10.98 4.04
N SER A 391 -15.52 10.75 4.29
CA SER A 391 -14.60 10.23 3.29
C SER A 391 -14.88 8.76 3.00
N MET A 392 -15.07 7.96 4.05
CA MET A 392 -15.44 6.55 3.92
C MET A 392 -16.80 6.36 3.24
N GLU A 393 -17.78 7.23 3.56
CA GLU A 393 -19.10 7.20 2.90
C GLU A 393 -18.96 7.46 1.40
N LYS A 394 -18.13 8.41 0.99
CA LYS A 394 -17.86 8.68 -0.42
C LYS A 394 -17.15 7.53 -1.13
N ALA A 395 -16.16 6.89 -0.51
CA ALA A 395 -15.47 5.73 -1.08
C ALA A 395 -16.44 4.56 -1.31
N ARG A 396 -17.29 4.25 -0.31
CA ARG A 396 -18.39 3.28 -0.46
C ARG A 396 -19.31 3.65 -1.64
N ASP A 397 -19.70 4.91 -1.77
CA ASP A 397 -20.61 5.37 -2.82
C ASP A 397 -19.97 5.28 -4.21
N VAL A 398 -18.65 5.49 -4.33
CA VAL A 398 -17.89 5.29 -5.58
C VAL A 398 -17.95 3.83 -6.02
N ILE A 399 -17.80 2.86 -5.11
CA ILE A 399 -17.95 1.43 -5.42
C ILE A 399 -19.34 1.14 -6.03
N ILE A 400 -20.39 1.66 -5.41
CA ILE A 400 -21.78 1.46 -5.88
C ILE A 400 -21.99 2.13 -7.24
N GLU A 401 -21.49 3.35 -7.45
CA GLU A 401 -21.64 4.08 -8.71
C GLU A 401 -20.86 3.40 -9.86
N ILE A 402 -19.65 2.88 -9.61
CA ILE A 402 -18.88 2.07 -10.58
C ILE A 402 -19.74 0.87 -11.03
N ALA A 403 -20.33 0.14 -10.09
CA ALA A 403 -21.14 -1.02 -10.39
C ALA A 403 -22.35 -0.67 -11.28
N GLN A 404 -23.01 0.46 -11.00
CA GLN A 404 -24.15 0.94 -11.78
C GLN A 404 -23.74 1.44 -13.18
N LEU A 405 -22.60 2.13 -13.29
CA LEU A 405 -22.10 2.63 -14.57
C LEU A 405 -21.79 1.51 -15.55
N LEU A 406 -21.22 0.41 -15.04
CA LEU A 406 -20.88 -0.77 -15.85
C LEU A 406 -22.11 -1.51 -16.39
N ALA A 407 -23.29 -1.32 -15.80
CA ALA A 407 -24.55 -1.94 -16.25
C ALA A 407 -25.34 -1.09 -17.27
N LYS A 408 -24.95 0.17 -17.45
CA LYS A 408 -25.61 1.10 -18.39
C LYS A 408 -25.15 0.84 -19.82
#